data_69dfc5f4090416e5a87c72de8a863b98
#
_entry.id   69dfc5f4090416e5a87c72de8a863b98
#
_cell.length_a   1.000
_cell.length_b   1.000
_cell.length_c   1.000
_cell.angle_alpha   90.00
_cell.angle_beta   90.00
_cell.angle_gamma   90.00
#
_symmetry.space_group_name_H-M   'P 1'
#
loop_
_entity.id
_entity.type
_entity.pdbx_description
1 polymer ?
#
loop_
_entity_poly.entity_id
_entity_poly.type
_entity_poly.pdbx_seq_one_letter_code
_entity_poly.pdbx_strand_id
1 'polypeptide(L)'
;MNPIKIILGVFFSFSSIIALAQPDPVGSFNKHVIEKWSHEYIRVSQYRVKGSPYLLGEPFDGSIEMKSGIRTDGKKILYNVFEQKVGVEMEKELVAPDGEVKAFQIQLPDKFGGEKMNFINADNLGKSPVKGYLNVFIDGPNAALYRQYRNRLVADPSEMYSKEIRMFEQYYDYFLHNKKSGVIEKVRLREKDFVSVLQGLKIPAGADYSSVTGIKAIMEAVNQ
;
A
#
# COMPACT_ATOMS: atom_id res chain seq x y z
N MET A 1 -12.31 -74.09 -42.40
CA MET A 1 -11.49 -72.88 -42.33
C MET A 1 -12.34 -71.71 -41.92
N ASN A 2 -12.27 -71.36 -40.65
CA ASN A 2 -13.03 -70.21 -40.14
C ASN A 2 -12.14 -68.94 -40.12
N PRO A 3 -12.59 -67.82 -40.63
CA PRO A 3 -11.81 -66.59 -40.46
C PRO A 3 -12.11 -65.93 -39.13
N ILE A 4 -11.07 -65.71 -38.32
CA ILE A 4 -11.09 -64.96 -37.08
C ILE A 4 -11.29 -63.48 -37.38
N LYS A 5 -12.42 -62.93 -36.93
CA LYS A 5 -12.64 -61.47 -36.94
C LYS A 5 -11.91 -60.86 -35.77
N ILE A 6 -10.84 -60.11 -36.06
CA ILE A 6 -10.13 -59.24 -35.07
C ILE A 6 -10.94 -57.95 -34.95
N ILE A 7 -11.58 -57.76 -33.78
CA ILE A 7 -12.23 -56.50 -33.38
C ILE A 7 -11.15 -55.63 -32.75
N LEU A 8 -10.70 -54.59 -33.50
CA LEU A 8 -9.77 -53.57 -33.00
C LEU A 8 -10.56 -52.59 -32.13
N GLY A 9 -10.50 -52.80 -30.83
CA GLY A 9 -11.07 -51.87 -29.85
C GLY A 9 -10.20 -50.61 -29.76
N VAL A 10 -10.72 -49.50 -30.27
CA VAL A 10 -10.12 -48.18 -30.06
C VAL A 10 -10.45 -47.70 -28.66
N PHE A 11 -9.49 -47.79 -27.75
CA PHE A 11 -9.57 -47.17 -26.41
C PHE A 11 -9.34 -45.65 -26.59
N PHE A 12 -10.45 -44.90 -26.58
CA PHE A 12 -10.41 -43.45 -26.35
C PHE A 12 -10.07 -43.18 -24.88
N SER A 13 -8.82 -42.94 -24.59
CA SER A 13 -8.41 -42.40 -23.29
C SER A 13 -8.91 -40.96 -23.19
N PHE A 14 -10.03 -40.74 -22.52
CA PHE A 14 -10.42 -39.44 -22.04
C PHE A 14 -9.43 -39.01 -20.95
N SER A 15 -8.40 -38.30 -21.33
CA SER A 15 -7.59 -37.52 -20.41
C SER A 15 -8.46 -36.39 -19.87
N SER A 16 -9.13 -36.63 -18.74
CA SER A 16 -9.79 -35.59 -17.99
C SER A 16 -8.68 -34.61 -17.53
N ILE A 17 -8.55 -33.50 -18.24
CA ILE A 17 -7.82 -32.34 -17.74
C ILE A 17 -8.60 -31.87 -16.54
N ILE A 18 -8.21 -32.34 -15.36
CA ILE A 18 -8.58 -31.70 -14.09
C ILE A 18 -7.89 -30.36 -14.14
N ALA A 19 -8.58 -29.35 -14.65
CA ALA A 19 -8.22 -27.98 -14.37
C ALA A 19 -8.27 -27.85 -12.85
N LEU A 20 -7.10 -27.92 -12.22
CA LEU A 20 -6.93 -27.47 -10.86
C LEU A 20 -7.34 -25.99 -10.88
N ALA A 21 -8.61 -25.75 -10.57
CA ALA A 21 -9.06 -24.41 -10.27
C ALA A 21 -8.12 -23.93 -9.17
N GLN A 22 -7.23 -23.01 -9.53
CA GLN A 22 -6.45 -22.31 -8.51
C GLN A 22 -7.49 -21.76 -7.54
N PRO A 23 -7.36 -22.04 -6.23
CA PRO A 23 -8.28 -21.48 -5.26
C PRO A 23 -8.30 -19.98 -5.49
N ASP A 24 -9.48 -19.44 -5.74
CA ASP A 24 -9.64 -18.00 -5.97
C ASP A 24 -8.96 -17.32 -4.79
N PRO A 25 -7.92 -16.47 -5.02
CA PRO A 25 -7.21 -15.78 -3.94
C PRO A 25 -8.17 -14.95 -3.07
N VAL A 26 -9.36 -14.69 -3.56
CA VAL A 26 -10.51 -14.12 -2.87
C VAL A 26 -10.94 -14.95 -1.64
N GLY A 27 -10.72 -16.27 -1.61
CA GLY A 27 -10.97 -17.11 -0.43
C GLY A 27 -10.03 -16.85 0.75
N SER A 28 -8.95 -16.08 0.54
CA SER A 28 -8.00 -15.71 1.59
C SER A 28 -8.35 -14.43 2.34
N PHE A 29 -9.55 -13.88 2.14
CA PHE A 29 -9.99 -12.68 2.84
C PHE A 29 -11.00 -13.04 3.94
N ASN A 30 -10.63 -12.73 5.19
CA ASN A 30 -11.56 -12.81 6.31
C ASN A 30 -12.67 -11.77 6.15
N LYS A 31 -13.93 -12.20 6.18
CA LYS A 31 -15.11 -11.32 6.19
C LYS A 31 -15.26 -10.62 7.54
N HIS A 32 -14.29 -9.85 7.96
CA HIS A 32 -14.51 -8.83 8.97
C HIS A 32 -15.11 -7.62 8.27
N VAL A 33 -16.42 -7.46 8.39
CA VAL A 33 -17.14 -6.28 7.94
C VAL A 33 -16.52 -5.08 8.65
N ILE A 34 -15.73 -4.33 7.92
CA ILE A 34 -15.33 -2.99 8.37
C ILE A 34 -16.60 -2.16 8.19
N GLU A 35 -17.08 -1.59 9.29
CA GLU A 35 -18.34 -0.85 9.32
C GLU A 35 -18.54 0.04 8.10
N LYS A 36 -19.74 -0.03 7.54
CA LYS A 36 -20.17 0.65 6.32
C LYS A 36 -19.66 2.06 6.24
N TRP A 37 -19.05 2.34 5.12
CA TRP A 37 -18.61 3.65 4.73
C TRP A 37 -19.81 4.59 4.63
N SER A 38 -20.11 5.30 5.70
CA SER A 38 -21.05 6.40 5.67
C SER A 38 -20.26 7.70 5.76
N HIS A 39 -20.69 8.72 5.03
CA HIS A 39 -20.20 10.08 5.23
C HIS A 39 -20.64 10.66 6.58
N GLU A 40 -21.23 9.81 7.42
CA GLU A 40 -21.66 10.13 8.76
C GLU A 40 -20.49 10.02 9.75
N TYR A 41 -20.69 10.59 10.93
CA TYR A 41 -19.69 10.58 11.99
C TYR A 41 -19.27 9.16 12.39
N ILE A 42 -18.00 8.89 12.33
CA ILE A 42 -17.41 7.67 12.89
C ILE A 42 -17.12 7.92 14.35
N ARG A 43 -17.44 6.97 15.22
CA ARG A 43 -17.12 7.07 16.62
C ARG A 43 -15.72 6.50 16.86
N VAL A 44 -14.76 7.36 17.22
CA VAL A 44 -13.42 6.96 17.63
C VAL A 44 -13.27 7.29 19.10
N SER A 45 -13.28 6.26 19.95
CA SER A 45 -13.29 6.44 21.39
C SER A 45 -14.51 7.31 21.83
N GLN A 46 -14.28 8.39 22.54
CA GLN A 46 -15.30 9.31 23.01
C GLN A 46 -15.68 10.40 21.99
N TYR A 47 -14.98 10.48 20.85
CA TYR A 47 -15.17 11.54 19.87
C TYR A 47 -16.12 11.14 18.75
N ARG A 48 -16.91 12.11 18.27
CA ARG A 48 -17.58 12.07 16.97
C ARG A 48 -16.59 12.66 15.98
N VAL A 49 -16.29 11.91 14.90
CA VAL A 49 -15.22 12.28 13.99
C VAL A 49 -15.79 12.54 12.60
N LYS A 50 -15.49 13.72 12.05
CA LYS A 50 -15.77 14.09 10.65
C LYS A 50 -14.64 13.62 9.74
N GLY A 51 -14.98 13.37 8.48
CA GLY A 51 -14.01 12.95 7.46
C GLY A 51 -13.78 11.43 7.48
N SER A 52 -12.69 11.01 6.86
CA SER A 52 -12.40 9.60 6.61
C SER A 52 -11.03 9.19 7.18
N PRO A 53 -10.93 8.00 7.81
CA PRO A 53 -9.65 7.45 8.21
C PRO A 53 -8.84 6.88 7.04
N TYR A 54 -9.46 6.82 5.84
CA TYR A 54 -8.87 6.20 4.66
C TYR A 54 -8.09 7.20 3.79
N LEU A 55 -7.12 6.69 3.05
CA LEU A 55 -6.35 7.49 2.11
C LEU A 55 -7.28 8.14 1.09
N LEU A 56 -7.25 9.46 1.02
CA LEU A 56 -8.10 10.28 0.15
C LEU A 56 -9.61 9.98 0.25
N GLY A 57 -10.01 9.21 1.28
CA GLY A 57 -11.38 9.00 1.64
C GLY A 57 -12.17 7.98 0.81
N GLU A 58 -11.61 7.30 -0.16
CA GLU A 58 -12.32 6.36 -1.06
C GLU A 58 -11.45 5.17 -1.47
N PRO A 59 -12.06 4.05 -1.95
CA PRO A 59 -11.32 2.91 -2.49
C PRO A 59 -10.82 3.22 -3.91
N PHE A 60 -9.66 2.64 -4.26
CA PHE A 60 -9.01 2.80 -5.55
C PHE A 60 -8.78 1.47 -6.23
N ASP A 61 -8.81 1.45 -7.56
CA ASP A 61 -8.38 0.28 -8.34
C ASP A 61 -6.93 -0.03 -8.06
N GLY A 62 -6.62 -1.31 -7.88
CA GLY A 62 -5.28 -1.68 -7.53
C GLY A 62 -5.02 -3.18 -7.46
N SER A 63 -3.90 -3.51 -6.85
CA SER A 63 -3.47 -4.88 -6.60
C SER A 63 -2.88 -5.02 -5.20
N ILE A 64 -2.93 -6.22 -4.67
CA ILE A 64 -2.38 -6.57 -3.37
C ILE A 64 -1.46 -7.77 -3.50
N GLU A 65 -0.35 -7.75 -2.81
CA GLU A 65 0.60 -8.86 -2.69
C GLU A 65 0.73 -9.26 -1.23
N MET A 66 0.49 -10.53 -0.95
CA MET A 66 0.59 -11.10 0.39
C MET A 66 2.02 -11.56 0.67
N LYS A 67 2.42 -11.66 1.94
CA LYS A 67 3.71 -12.26 2.32
C LYS A 67 3.84 -13.72 1.88
N SER A 68 2.73 -14.44 1.72
CA SER A 68 2.69 -15.78 1.15
C SER A 68 3.07 -15.84 -0.34
N GLY A 69 3.22 -14.70 -1.01
CA GLY A 69 3.47 -14.59 -2.44
C GLY A 69 2.20 -14.56 -3.30
N ILE A 70 1.03 -14.70 -2.72
CA ILE A 70 -0.24 -14.57 -3.45
C ILE A 70 -0.42 -13.12 -3.88
N ARG A 71 -0.71 -12.91 -5.16
CA ARG A 71 -1.03 -11.60 -5.74
C ARG A 71 -2.44 -11.59 -6.30
N THR A 72 -3.16 -10.53 -6.03
CA THR A 72 -4.52 -10.31 -6.53
C THR A 72 -4.58 -8.93 -7.18
N ASP A 73 -4.94 -8.90 -8.46
CA ASP A 73 -5.06 -7.70 -9.29
C ASP A 73 -6.53 -7.31 -9.51
N GLY A 74 -6.77 -6.09 -9.97
CA GLY A 74 -8.10 -5.61 -10.38
C GLY A 74 -9.11 -5.54 -9.25
N LYS A 75 -8.67 -5.24 -8.05
CA LYS A 75 -9.53 -5.06 -6.87
C LYS A 75 -9.61 -3.60 -6.47
N LYS A 76 -10.70 -3.25 -5.78
CA LYS A 76 -10.81 -1.97 -5.09
C LYS A 76 -10.10 -2.08 -3.75
N ILE A 77 -9.02 -1.31 -3.61
CA ILE A 77 -8.18 -1.28 -2.40
C ILE A 77 -8.56 -0.07 -1.57
N LEU A 78 -8.77 -0.27 -0.29
CA LEU A 78 -9.01 0.78 0.69
C LEU A 78 -7.91 0.74 1.76
N TYR A 79 -7.16 1.82 1.88
CA TYR A 79 -6.10 1.93 2.87
C TYR A 79 -6.51 2.82 4.04
N ASN A 80 -6.70 2.21 5.21
CA ASN A 80 -6.94 2.92 6.45
C ASN A 80 -5.60 3.48 6.97
N VAL A 81 -5.36 4.76 6.74
CA VAL A 81 -4.10 5.42 7.15
C VAL A 81 -4.06 5.75 8.64
N PHE A 82 -5.20 5.70 9.33
CA PHE A 82 -5.26 5.88 10.78
C PHE A 82 -4.81 4.61 11.52
N GLU A 83 -5.30 3.45 11.08
CA GLU A 83 -4.94 2.15 11.67
C GLU A 83 -3.79 1.44 10.96
N GLN A 84 -3.34 1.97 9.82
CA GLN A 84 -2.32 1.33 8.97
C GLN A 84 -2.75 -0.05 8.46
N LYS A 85 -4.01 -0.19 8.08
CA LYS A 85 -4.61 -1.43 7.57
C LYS A 85 -5.09 -1.28 6.15
N VAL A 86 -4.98 -2.37 5.39
CA VAL A 86 -5.47 -2.46 4.01
C VAL A 86 -6.70 -3.34 3.97
N GLY A 87 -7.73 -2.89 3.28
CA GLY A 87 -8.92 -3.66 2.97
C GLY A 87 -9.12 -3.76 1.46
N VAL A 88 -9.90 -4.75 1.06
CA VAL A 88 -10.31 -4.99 -0.32
C VAL A 88 -11.82 -4.99 -0.39
N GLU A 89 -12.38 -4.27 -1.35
CA GLU A 89 -13.82 -4.31 -1.61
C GLU A 89 -14.16 -5.59 -2.38
N MET A 90 -15.07 -6.39 -1.82
CA MET A 90 -15.59 -7.61 -2.40
C MET A 90 -17.09 -7.64 -2.23
N GLU A 91 -17.82 -7.81 -3.35
CA GLU A 91 -19.31 -7.86 -3.33
C GLU A 91 -19.96 -6.68 -2.56
N LYS A 92 -19.33 -5.48 -2.66
CA LYS A 92 -19.71 -4.25 -1.95
C LYS A 92 -19.47 -4.27 -0.43
N GLU A 93 -18.76 -5.29 0.06
CA GLU A 93 -18.27 -5.34 1.43
C GLU A 93 -16.76 -5.08 1.45
N LEU A 94 -16.30 -4.44 2.51
CA LEU A 94 -14.88 -4.26 2.74
C LEU A 94 -14.37 -5.41 3.61
N VAL A 95 -13.43 -6.17 3.09
CA VAL A 95 -12.84 -7.32 3.78
C VAL A 95 -11.36 -7.07 4.05
N ALA A 96 -10.90 -7.52 5.21
CA ALA A 96 -9.49 -7.55 5.51
C ALA A 96 -8.85 -8.77 4.86
N PRO A 97 -7.63 -8.65 4.29
CA PRO A 97 -6.87 -9.79 3.81
C PRO A 97 -6.62 -10.81 4.93
N ASP A 98 -6.74 -12.09 4.60
CA ASP A 98 -6.36 -13.16 5.52
C ASP A 98 -4.84 -13.36 5.46
N GLY A 99 -4.16 -12.83 6.46
CA GLY A 99 -2.71 -12.83 6.54
C GLY A 99 -2.08 -11.46 6.31
N GLU A 100 -0.76 -11.44 6.27
CA GLU A 100 -0.02 -10.20 6.19
C GLU A 100 0.17 -9.75 4.74
N VAL A 101 -0.25 -8.51 4.48
CA VAL A 101 -0.01 -7.83 3.22
C VAL A 101 1.45 -7.40 3.15
N LYS A 102 2.16 -7.86 2.13
CA LYS A 102 3.54 -7.49 1.82
C LYS A 102 3.62 -6.12 1.16
N ALA A 103 2.78 -5.93 0.14
CA ALA A 103 2.73 -4.72 -0.66
C ALA A 103 1.35 -4.55 -1.30
N PHE A 104 1.01 -3.33 -1.66
CA PHE A 104 -0.16 -3.06 -2.49
C PHE A 104 0.11 -1.86 -3.40
N GLN A 105 -0.67 -1.79 -4.46
CA GLN A 105 -0.63 -0.73 -5.44
C GLN A 105 -2.03 -0.17 -5.63
N ILE A 106 -2.14 1.14 -5.76
CA ILE A 106 -3.39 1.80 -6.11
C ILE A 106 -3.18 2.71 -7.33
N GLN A 107 -4.21 2.82 -8.16
CA GLN A 107 -4.28 3.75 -9.26
C GLN A 107 -5.18 4.91 -8.85
N LEU A 108 -4.61 6.09 -8.71
CA LEU A 108 -5.40 7.29 -8.46
C LEU A 108 -6.15 7.71 -9.73
N PRO A 109 -7.42 8.12 -9.64
CA PRO A 109 -8.12 8.75 -10.75
C PRO A 109 -7.54 10.14 -11.05
N ASP A 110 -7.85 10.67 -12.23
CA ASP A 110 -7.32 11.96 -12.71
C ASP A 110 -7.58 13.13 -11.77
N LYS A 111 -8.72 13.12 -11.08
CA LYS A 111 -9.06 14.13 -10.05
C LYS A 111 -8.05 14.20 -8.89
N PHE A 112 -7.23 13.16 -8.70
CA PHE A 112 -6.13 13.07 -7.73
C PHE A 112 -4.77 12.99 -8.40
N GLY A 113 -4.65 13.35 -9.67
CA GLY A 113 -3.40 13.40 -10.42
C GLY A 113 -3.08 12.18 -11.26
N GLY A 114 -3.95 11.16 -11.31
CA GLY A 114 -3.78 9.99 -12.18
C GLY A 114 -2.56 9.11 -11.87
N GLU A 115 -1.89 9.35 -10.74
CA GLU A 115 -0.65 8.65 -10.40
C GLU A 115 -0.90 7.23 -9.89
N LYS A 116 0.04 6.35 -10.17
CA LYS A 116 0.13 5.03 -9.58
C LYS A 116 0.96 5.10 -8.29
N MET A 117 0.38 4.69 -7.18
CA MET A 117 1.05 4.68 -5.89
C MET A 117 1.36 3.25 -5.46
N ASN A 118 2.63 2.99 -5.17
CA ASN A 118 3.09 1.69 -4.69
C ASN A 118 3.36 1.78 -3.18
N PHE A 119 2.84 0.83 -2.43
CA PHE A 119 3.02 0.74 -0.98
C PHE A 119 3.69 -0.58 -0.62
N ILE A 120 4.65 -0.51 0.29
CA ILE A 120 5.32 -1.67 0.87
C ILE A 120 5.12 -1.70 2.37
N ASN A 121 5.01 -2.88 2.95
CA ASN A 121 5.01 -3.02 4.40
C ASN A 121 6.42 -2.73 4.91
N ALA A 122 6.53 -1.82 5.88
CA ALA A 122 7.80 -1.38 6.45
C ALA A 122 8.61 -2.54 7.07
N ASP A 123 7.94 -3.59 7.56
CA ASP A 123 8.61 -4.78 8.10
C ASP A 123 9.44 -5.52 7.05
N ASN A 124 9.17 -5.32 5.74
CA ASN A 124 9.97 -5.90 4.66
C ASN A 124 11.31 -5.17 4.41
N LEU A 125 11.53 -4.03 5.04
CA LEU A 125 12.75 -3.24 4.91
C LEU A 125 13.81 -3.57 5.99
N GLY A 126 13.65 -4.68 6.70
CA GLY A 126 14.56 -5.09 7.76
C GLY A 126 14.34 -4.28 9.06
N LYS A 127 15.40 -3.66 9.61
CA LYS A 127 15.30 -2.88 10.85
C LYS A 127 14.68 -1.50 10.59
N SER A 128 13.40 -1.48 10.19
CA SER A 128 12.67 -0.22 10.01
C SER A 128 12.22 0.35 11.36
N PRO A 129 12.41 1.65 11.63
CA PRO A 129 11.87 2.32 12.81
C PRO A 129 10.36 2.55 12.71
N VAL A 130 9.75 2.18 11.60
CA VAL A 130 8.36 2.45 11.23
C VAL A 130 7.59 1.16 11.14
N LYS A 131 6.32 1.18 11.57
CA LYS A 131 5.35 0.12 11.32
C LYS A 131 4.29 0.58 10.34
N GLY A 132 3.68 -0.38 9.62
CA GLY A 132 2.64 -0.13 8.64
C GLY A 132 3.20 0.04 7.23
N TYR A 133 2.53 0.82 6.39
CA TYR A 133 2.84 0.89 4.97
C TYR A 133 3.52 2.20 4.59
N LEU A 134 4.52 2.06 3.74
CA LEU A 134 5.29 3.15 3.16
C LEU A 134 5.00 3.26 1.67
N ASN A 135 4.54 4.41 1.21
CA ASN A 135 4.46 4.71 -0.21
C ASN A 135 5.87 4.90 -0.77
N VAL A 136 6.20 4.16 -1.80
CA VAL A 136 7.48 4.28 -2.52
C VAL A 136 7.43 5.54 -3.37
N PHE A 137 8.03 6.61 -2.90
CA PHE A 137 8.03 7.89 -3.62
C PHE A 137 9.15 7.94 -4.66
N ILE A 138 10.35 7.53 -4.27
CA ILE A 138 11.49 7.38 -5.18
C ILE A 138 12.24 6.12 -4.75
N ASP A 139 12.56 5.25 -5.70
CA ASP A 139 13.36 4.06 -5.45
C ASP A 139 14.53 3.98 -6.41
N GLY A 140 15.67 3.54 -5.90
CA GLY A 140 16.88 3.33 -6.67
C GLY A 140 17.83 2.33 -6.02
N PRO A 141 18.94 1.99 -6.66
CA PRO A 141 19.85 0.95 -6.18
C PRO A 141 20.58 1.32 -4.88
N ASN A 142 20.91 2.58 -4.67
CA ASN A 142 21.69 3.04 -3.53
C ASN A 142 20.82 3.60 -2.39
N ALA A 143 19.71 4.27 -2.74
CA ALA A 143 18.84 4.91 -1.78
C ALA A 143 17.38 4.95 -2.25
N ALA A 144 16.45 5.01 -1.30
CA ALA A 144 15.03 5.18 -1.56
C ALA A 144 14.43 6.24 -0.63
N LEU A 145 13.40 6.93 -1.11
CA LEU A 145 12.61 7.88 -0.34
C LEU A 145 11.18 7.40 -0.30
N TYR A 146 10.65 7.27 0.90
CA TYR A 146 9.30 6.81 1.18
C TYR A 146 8.46 7.91 1.80
N ARG A 147 7.13 7.82 1.63
CA ARG A 147 6.14 8.60 2.38
C ARG A 147 5.30 7.66 3.22
N GLN A 148 5.12 7.96 4.50
CA GLN A 148 4.12 7.30 5.32
C GLN A 148 2.94 8.25 5.50
N TYR A 149 1.80 7.89 4.94
CA TYR A 149 0.55 8.59 5.17
C TYR A 149 0.01 8.28 6.56
N ARG A 150 -0.48 9.31 7.24
CA ARG A 150 -1.05 9.23 8.58
C ARG A 150 -2.27 10.13 8.69
N ASN A 151 -3.16 9.78 9.60
CA ASN A 151 -4.23 10.65 10.06
C ASN A 151 -4.01 11.00 11.52
N ARG A 152 -4.33 12.21 11.88
CA ARG A 152 -4.47 12.63 13.27
C ARG A 152 -5.85 13.23 13.50
N LEU A 153 -6.34 13.10 14.73
CA LEU A 153 -7.60 13.72 15.14
C LEU A 153 -7.31 15.13 15.67
N VAL A 154 -7.85 16.12 14.99
CA VAL A 154 -7.74 17.52 15.37
C VAL A 154 -9.12 18.07 15.76
N ALA A 155 -9.15 19.16 16.51
CA ALA A 155 -10.40 19.87 16.77
C ALA A 155 -10.98 20.37 15.44
N ASP A 156 -12.29 20.22 15.25
CA ASP A 156 -12.95 20.78 14.09
C ASP A 156 -13.05 22.33 14.25
N PRO A 157 -12.41 23.11 13.39
CA PRO A 157 -12.44 24.57 13.49
C PRO A 157 -13.84 25.17 13.28
N SER A 158 -14.73 24.44 12.62
CA SER A 158 -16.13 24.86 12.44
C SER A 158 -17.01 24.62 13.66
N GLU A 159 -16.50 23.81 14.62
CA GLU A 159 -17.20 23.38 15.83
C GLU A 159 -16.42 23.79 17.10
N MET A 160 -15.92 25.03 17.12
CA MET A 160 -15.01 25.55 18.15
C MET A 160 -15.51 25.36 19.59
N TYR A 161 -16.82 25.27 19.79
CA TYR A 161 -17.43 25.09 21.11
C TYR A 161 -17.66 23.64 21.52
N SER A 162 -17.49 22.68 20.57
CA SER A 162 -17.69 21.27 20.86
C SER A 162 -16.36 20.54 21.06
N LYS A 163 -16.08 20.14 22.30
CA LYS A 163 -14.90 19.32 22.61
C LYS A 163 -15.02 17.86 22.12
N GLU A 164 -16.24 17.44 21.76
CA GLU A 164 -16.55 16.07 21.35
C GLU A 164 -16.36 15.83 19.85
N ILE A 165 -16.33 16.90 19.05
CA ILE A 165 -16.22 16.80 17.60
C ILE A 165 -14.77 16.97 17.19
N ARG A 166 -14.26 15.99 16.43
CA ARG A 166 -12.93 15.96 15.84
C ARG A 166 -13.04 15.76 14.35
N MET A 167 -11.97 16.04 13.63
CA MET A 167 -11.85 15.71 12.22
C MET A 167 -10.54 15.00 11.95
N PHE A 168 -10.55 14.13 10.94
CA PHE A 168 -9.31 13.55 10.43
C PHE A 168 -8.55 14.60 9.62
N GLU A 169 -7.31 14.84 9.99
CA GLU A 169 -6.35 15.60 9.20
C GLU A 169 -5.27 14.64 8.69
N GLN A 170 -5.21 14.50 7.37
CA GLN A 170 -4.25 13.64 6.71
C GLN A 170 -2.93 14.38 6.47
N TYR A 171 -1.83 13.74 6.80
CA TYR A 171 -0.48 14.23 6.55
C TYR A 171 0.43 13.05 6.20
N TYR A 172 1.67 13.33 5.85
CA TYR A 172 2.68 12.28 5.63
C TYR A 172 4.04 12.69 6.19
N ASP A 173 4.78 11.66 6.58
CA ASP A 173 6.17 11.77 6.99
C ASP A 173 7.06 11.19 5.90
N TYR A 174 8.25 11.76 5.71
CA TYR A 174 9.26 11.21 4.83
C TYR A 174 10.21 10.29 5.59
N PHE A 175 10.61 9.18 4.95
CA PHE A 175 11.62 8.25 5.43
C PHE A 175 12.63 8.02 4.33
N LEU A 176 13.90 8.27 4.63
CA LEU A 176 15.02 8.09 3.73
C LEU A 176 15.76 6.81 4.09
N HIS A 177 15.98 5.98 3.11
CA HIS A 177 16.65 4.69 3.23
C HIS A 177 17.95 4.71 2.45
N ASN A 178 19.07 4.61 3.15
CA ASN A 178 20.37 4.32 2.56
C ASN A 178 20.53 2.80 2.46
N LYS A 179 20.37 2.25 1.25
CA LYS A 179 20.40 0.81 1.01
C LYS A 179 21.78 0.16 1.23
N LYS A 180 22.86 0.96 1.12
CA LYS A 180 24.22 0.48 1.37
C LYS A 180 24.49 0.24 2.84
N SER A 181 24.05 1.13 3.71
CA SER A 181 24.20 0.99 5.16
C SER A 181 23.03 0.28 5.84
N GLY A 182 21.87 0.16 5.16
CA GLY A 182 20.63 -0.36 5.72
C GLY A 182 19.94 0.61 6.68
N VAL A 183 20.41 1.86 6.76
CA VAL A 183 19.84 2.88 7.65
C VAL A 183 18.56 3.44 7.05
N ILE A 184 17.48 3.46 7.84
CA ILE A 184 16.21 4.10 7.49
C ILE A 184 15.86 5.08 8.59
N GLU A 185 15.69 6.36 8.24
CA GLU A 185 15.35 7.39 9.22
C GLU A 185 14.25 8.31 8.70
N LYS A 186 13.45 8.83 9.66
CA LYS A 186 12.52 9.90 9.39
C LYS A 186 13.30 11.19 9.10
N VAL A 187 13.01 11.81 7.96
CA VAL A 187 13.68 13.04 7.52
C VAL A 187 12.67 14.16 7.27
N ARG A 188 13.13 15.38 7.45
CA ARG A 188 12.53 16.56 6.85
C ARG A 188 13.24 16.85 5.55
N LEU A 189 12.60 17.56 4.63
CA LEU A 189 13.23 17.94 3.38
C LEU A 189 14.24 19.07 3.62
N ARG A 190 15.40 18.72 4.19
CA ARG A 190 16.50 19.63 4.55
C ARG A 190 17.85 18.93 4.34
N GLU A 191 18.83 19.71 3.91
CA GLU A 191 20.18 19.23 3.63
C GLU A 191 20.76 18.36 4.75
N LYS A 192 20.76 18.87 5.99
CA LYS A 192 21.36 18.15 7.13
C LYS A 192 20.78 16.75 7.35
N ASP A 193 19.47 16.58 7.15
CA ASP A 193 18.80 15.30 7.37
C ASP A 193 19.19 14.31 6.26
N PHE A 194 19.30 14.78 5.01
CA PHE A 194 19.75 13.94 3.88
C PHE A 194 21.23 13.57 4.00
N VAL A 195 22.09 14.51 4.33
CA VAL A 195 23.53 14.26 4.51
C VAL A 195 23.77 13.25 5.63
N SER A 196 23.03 13.36 6.73
CA SER A 196 23.13 12.42 7.85
C SER A 196 22.83 10.99 7.44
N VAL A 197 21.74 10.76 6.69
CA VAL A 197 21.31 9.41 6.32
C VAL A 197 22.11 8.86 5.13
N LEU A 198 22.42 9.69 4.15
CA LEU A 198 23.12 9.30 2.91
C LEU A 198 24.65 9.28 3.05
N GLN A 199 25.17 9.13 4.26
CA GLN A 199 26.61 9.00 4.47
C GLN A 199 27.22 7.91 3.56
N GLY A 200 28.35 8.27 2.91
CA GLY A 200 29.03 7.38 1.98
C GLY A 200 28.43 7.36 0.56
N LEU A 201 27.38 8.15 0.30
CA LEU A 201 26.84 8.39 -1.04
C LEU A 201 27.17 9.81 -1.50
N LYS A 202 27.32 9.99 -2.83
CA LYS A 202 27.67 11.29 -3.41
C LYS A 202 26.41 12.13 -3.57
N ILE A 203 26.27 13.17 -2.75
CA ILE A 203 25.18 14.14 -2.85
C ILE A 203 25.65 15.31 -3.71
N PRO A 204 24.83 15.82 -4.66
CA PRO A 204 25.19 16.99 -5.47
C PRO A 204 25.39 18.25 -4.61
N ALA A 205 26.44 19.04 -4.91
CA ALA A 205 26.62 20.33 -4.27
C ALA A 205 25.53 21.32 -4.74
N GLY A 206 25.03 22.16 -3.83
CA GLY A 206 24.01 23.16 -4.14
C GLY A 206 22.63 22.58 -4.48
N ALA A 207 22.34 21.36 -4.01
CA ALA A 207 21.08 20.68 -4.26
C ALA A 207 19.89 21.43 -3.62
N ASP A 208 18.75 21.42 -4.29
CA ASP A 208 17.50 22.01 -3.80
C ASP A 208 16.73 21.00 -2.95
N TYR A 209 16.67 21.23 -1.65
CA TYR A 209 15.93 20.40 -0.70
C TYR A 209 14.51 20.94 -0.43
N SER A 210 14.12 22.06 -1.01
CA SER A 210 12.85 22.72 -0.73
C SER A 210 11.71 22.28 -1.65
N SER A 211 12.05 21.75 -2.83
CA SER A 211 11.08 21.33 -3.85
C SER A 211 11.09 19.83 -4.10
N VAL A 212 9.94 19.29 -4.53
CA VAL A 212 9.82 17.89 -4.95
C VAL A 212 10.75 17.58 -6.13
N THR A 213 10.88 18.52 -7.07
CA THR A 213 11.77 18.39 -8.25
C THR A 213 13.23 18.32 -7.82
N GLY A 214 13.64 19.19 -6.90
CA GLY A 214 15.00 19.18 -6.36
C GLY A 214 15.31 17.87 -5.62
N ILE A 215 14.38 17.38 -4.79
CA ILE A 215 14.51 16.09 -4.11
C ILE A 215 14.63 14.92 -5.11
N LYS A 216 13.85 14.92 -6.20
CA LYS A 216 13.98 13.91 -7.25
C LYS A 216 15.37 13.94 -7.88
N ALA A 217 15.86 15.13 -8.22
CA ALA A 217 17.22 15.28 -8.79
C ALA A 217 18.33 14.80 -7.83
N ILE A 218 18.22 15.09 -6.54
CA ILE A 218 19.14 14.57 -5.52
C ILE A 218 19.13 13.04 -5.51
N MET A 219 17.95 12.44 -5.44
CA MET A 219 17.81 10.99 -5.38
C MET A 219 18.27 10.30 -6.66
N GLU A 220 18.05 10.89 -7.83
CA GLU A 220 18.59 10.41 -9.11
C GLU A 220 20.14 10.42 -9.10
N ALA A 221 20.75 11.52 -8.67
CA ALA A 221 22.22 11.63 -8.59
C ALA A 221 22.84 10.65 -7.59
N VAL A 222 22.19 10.42 -6.44
CA VAL A 222 22.63 9.46 -5.42
C VAL A 222 22.54 8.03 -5.92
N ASN A 223 21.64 7.75 -6.84
CA ASN A 223 21.38 6.40 -7.38
C ASN A 223 22.17 6.08 -8.66
N GLN A 224 22.95 7.02 -9.20
CA GLN A 224 23.90 6.78 -10.29
C GLN A 224 25.19 6.14 -9.74
#